data_09c4355459fb2ac7ec235ccd04a47e08
#
_entry.id   09c4355459fb2ac7ec235ccd04a47e08
#
_cell.length_a   1.000
_cell.length_b   1.000
_cell.length_c   1.000
_cell.angle_alpha   90.00
_cell.angle_beta   90.00
_cell.angle_gamma   90.00
#
_symmetry.space_group_name_H-M   'P 1'
#
loop_
_entity.id
_entity.type
_entity.pdbx_description
1 polymer ?
#
loop_
_entity_poly.entity_id
_entity_poly.type
_entity_poly.pdbx_seq_one_letter_code
_entity_poly.pdbx_strand_id
1 'polypeptide(L)'
;MTKDLPMQRLILFQKLGSIIFLIPFLFLTLFSTLTNAQLQFNITDGQVAPTPIAIANFTDENGEISGTGKQIAQIISDDLESSGLFKPVDTAAFIAPPSAPTVRPNFANWTPLGVKGLLVGSAQIGEGGKTLVEFVLWDVVTGEPIASAEGEADRNGIRRIAHQIADFVYEEFTGDIGYFDTRVVYVAESGSQSRRLKRLAIMDQDGHNHQYLTSGADLVLTPRFSPTANEIAYLNYFNDEPNIYLFQIATGQ
;
A
#
# COMPACT_ATOMS: atom_id res chain seq x y z
N MET A 1 -69.10 -49.20 25.32
CA MET A 1 -68.80 -47.87 25.95
C MET A 1 -67.46 -47.40 25.49
N THR A 2 -67.43 -46.78 24.35
CA THR A 2 -66.24 -46.24 23.71
C THR A 2 -66.17 -44.73 24.00
N LYS A 3 -65.11 -44.33 24.68
CA LYS A 3 -64.83 -42.92 24.99
C LYS A 3 -64.03 -42.29 23.89
N ASP A 4 -64.63 -41.31 23.21
CA ASP A 4 -64.03 -40.47 22.24
C ASP A 4 -62.94 -39.59 22.87
N LEU A 5 -61.69 -39.67 22.36
CA LEU A 5 -60.65 -38.74 22.72
C LEU A 5 -60.78 -37.47 21.79
N PRO A 6 -60.70 -36.28 22.37
CA PRO A 6 -61.01 -35.06 21.63
C PRO A 6 -59.89 -34.73 20.62
N MET A 7 -60.30 -34.45 19.39
CA MET A 7 -59.51 -34.06 18.22
C MET A 7 -58.70 -32.75 18.36
N GLN A 8 -58.78 -32.09 19.52
CA GLN A 8 -58.10 -30.81 19.76
C GLN A 8 -56.59 -30.92 20.05
N ARG A 9 -56.07 -32.10 20.42
CA ARG A 9 -54.62 -32.27 20.67
C ARG A 9 -53.79 -32.47 19.43
N LEU A 10 -54.38 -32.86 18.30
CA LEU A 10 -53.65 -33.11 17.04
C LEU A 10 -53.29 -31.81 16.33
N ILE A 11 -54.11 -30.77 16.44
CA ILE A 11 -53.89 -29.46 15.80
C ILE A 11 -52.77 -28.66 16.49
N LEU A 12 -52.56 -28.85 17.79
CA LEU A 12 -51.52 -28.15 18.53
C LEU A 12 -50.11 -28.66 18.21
N PHE A 13 -49.96 -29.96 17.92
CA PHE A 13 -48.68 -30.55 17.52
C PHE A 13 -48.27 -30.18 16.11
N GLN A 14 -49.21 -29.97 15.18
CA GLN A 14 -48.91 -29.54 13.80
C GLN A 14 -48.45 -28.07 13.73
N LYS A 15 -48.99 -27.20 14.62
CA LYS A 15 -48.55 -25.79 14.68
C LYS A 15 -47.18 -25.62 15.36
N LEU A 16 -46.84 -26.47 16.34
CA LEU A 16 -45.55 -26.41 17.04
C LEU A 16 -44.40 -26.93 16.12
N GLY A 17 -44.64 -27.93 15.29
CA GLY A 17 -43.68 -28.47 14.34
C GLY A 17 -43.28 -27.46 13.24
N SER A 18 -44.21 -26.64 12.76
CA SER A 18 -43.94 -25.60 11.74
C SER A 18 -43.14 -24.43 12.30
N ILE A 19 -43.28 -24.09 13.57
CA ILE A 19 -42.51 -23.01 14.23
C ILE A 19 -41.07 -23.46 14.50
N ILE A 20 -40.84 -24.71 14.84
CA ILE A 20 -39.49 -25.25 15.11
C ILE A 20 -38.66 -25.37 13.83
N PHE A 21 -39.28 -25.56 12.64
CA PHE A 21 -38.57 -25.58 11.36
C PHE A 21 -38.27 -24.18 10.81
N LEU A 22 -38.99 -23.13 11.22
CA LEU A 22 -38.77 -21.77 10.75
C LEU A 22 -37.57 -21.07 11.45
N ILE A 23 -37.25 -21.46 12.68
CA ILE A 23 -36.16 -20.88 13.46
C ILE A 23 -34.77 -21.20 12.85
N PRO A 24 -34.41 -22.44 12.46
CA PRO A 24 -33.12 -22.71 11.81
C PRO A 24 -33.01 -22.10 10.41
N PHE A 25 -34.13 -21.90 9.69
CA PHE A 25 -34.13 -21.25 8.39
C PHE A 25 -33.87 -19.73 8.49
N LEU A 26 -34.39 -19.08 9.54
CA LEU A 26 -34.14 -17.67 9.83
C LEU A 26 -32.70 -17.43 10.31
N PHE A 27 -32.09 -18.41 11.00
CA PHE A 27 -30.69 -18.31 11.46
C PHE A 27 -29.69 -18.52 10.32
N LEU A 28 -30.06 -19.23 9.25
CA LEU A 28 -29.23 -19.47 8.06
C LEU A 28 -29.11 -18.22 7.17
N THR A 29 -30.06 -17.31 7.22
CA THR A 29 -30.06 -16.07 6.41
C THR A 29 -29.30 -14.91 7.08
N LEU A 30 -28.94 -15.04 8.37
CA LEU A 30 -28.19 -14.01 9.10
C LEU A 30 -26.66 -14.15 8.98
N PHE A 31 -26.15 -15.24 8.40
CA PHE A 31 -24.75 -15.35 7.99
C PHE A 31 -24.57 -14.90 6.53
N SER A 32 -24.92 -13.67 6.24
CA SER A 32 -24.43 -12.99 5.05
C SER A 32 -22.95 -12.75 5.30
N THR A 33 -22.11 -13.66 4.81
CA THR A 33 -20.67 -13.43 4.74
C THR A 33 -20.47 -12.15 3.93
N LEU A 34 -19.83 -11.16 4.53
CA LEU A 34 -19.25 -10.03 3.82
C LEU A 34 -18.23 -10.63 2.84
N THR A 35 -18.66 -10.91 1.64
CA THR A 35 -17.75 -11.23 0.55
C THR A 35 -17.04 -9.93 0.22
N ASN A 36 -15.82 -9.78 0.73
CA ASN A 36 -14.90 -8.82 0.17
C ASN A 36 -14.79 -9.14 -1.32
N ALA A 37 -15.22 -8.23 -2.16
CA ALA A 37 -15.03 -8.33 -3.60
C ALA A 37 -13.53 -8.14 -3.88
N GLN A 38 -12.75 -9.21 -3.77
CA GLN A 38 -11.38 -9.22 -4.26
C GLN A 38 -11.42 -9.04 -5.78
N LEU A 39 -10.67 -8.06 -6.26
CA LEU A 39 -10.49 -7.86 -7.69
C LEU A 39 -9.81 -9.12 -8.24
N GLN A 40 -10.54 -9.94 -9.01
CA GLN A 40 -9.96 -11.11 -9.68
C GLN A 40 -9.16 -10.64 -10.90
N PHE A 41 -7.85 -10.82 -10.84
CA PHE A 41 -6.99 -10.67 -12.02
C PHE A 41 -7.18 -11.90 -12.93
N ASN A 42 -7.80 -11.72 -14.09
CA ASN A 42 -7.85 -12.77 -15.10
C ASN A 42 -6.51 -12.81 -15.85
N ILE A 43 -5.71 -13.85 -15.59
CA ILE A 43 -4.50 -14.15 -16.36
C ILE A 43 -4.97 -14.82 -17.67
N THR A 44 -5.09 -14.04 -18.74
CA THR A 44 -5.25 -14.55 -20.10
C THR A 44 -3.91 -14.33 -20.82
N ASP A 45 -3.29 -15.39 -21.30
CA ASP A 45 -2.01 -15.40 -22.03
C ASP A 45 -0.74 -15.04 -21.22
N GLY A 46 -0.73 -15.26 -19.90
CA GLY A 46 0.48 -15.07 -19.08
C GLY A 46 0.91 -13.62 -18.86
N GLN A 47 0.14 -12.65 -19.35
CA GLN A 47 0.34 -11.22 -19.03
C GLN A 47 -0.90 -10.66 -18.35
N VAL A 48 -0.74 -10.26 -17.10
CA VAL A 48 -1.77 -9.47 -16.39
C VAL A 48 -1.71 -8.04 -16.96
N ALA A 49 -2.79 -7.58 -17.57
CA ALA A 49 -2.87 -6.19 -18.01
C ALA A 49 -2.83 -5.27 -16.78
N PRO A 50 -1.90 -4.29 -16.71
CA PRO A 50 -1.81 -3.40 -15.56
C PRO A 50 -3.13 -2.65 -15.31
N THR A 51 -3.51 -2.52 -14.04
CA THR A 51 -4.73 -1.82 -13.62
C THR A 51 -4.58 -0.32 -13.83
N PRO A 52 -5.40 0.33 -14.66
CA PRO A 52 -5.35 1.78 -14.81
C PRO A 52 -5.80 2.46 -13.51
N ILE A 53 -4.99 3.40 -13.01
CA ILE A 53 -5.25 4.14 -11.78
C ILE A 53 -4.98 5.64 -12.00
N ALA A 54 -5.80 6.51 -11.40
CA ALA A 54 -5.56 7.94 -11.38
C ALA A 54 -5.01 8.35 -10.01
N ILE A 55 -3.88 9.04 -10.02
CA ILE A 55 -3.24 9.59 -8.83
C ILE A 55 -3.25 11.10 -8.98
N ALA A 56 -4.15 11.76 -8.26
CA ALA A 56 -4.26 13.20 -8.32
C ALA A 56 -3.13 13.87 -7.55
N ASN A 57 -2.65 15.03 -8.04
CA ASN A 57 -1.75 15.85 -7.25
C ASN A 57 -2.44 16.26 -5.95
N PHE A 58 -1.73 16.15 -4.83
CA PHE A 58 -2.26 16.49 -3.52
C PHE A 58 -2.38 18.01 -3.38
N THR A 59 -3.47 18.44 -2.77
CA THR A 59 -3.75 19.86 -2.54
C THR A 59 -3.21 20.33 -1.20
N ASP A 60 -3.02 21.65 -1.07
CA ASP A 60 -2.75 22.29 0.21
C ASP A 60 -4.05 22.65 0.95
N GLU A 61 -3.94 23.40 2.03
CA GLU A 61 -5.07 23.89 2.85
C GLU A 61 -6.06 24.81 2.10
N ASN A 62 -5.61 25.42 1.01
CA ASN A 62 -6.43 26.31 0.17
C ASN A 62 -7.08 25.55 -1.00
N GLY A 63 -6.81 24.26 -1.13
CA GLY A 63 -7.24 23.43 -2.27
C GLY A 63 -6.38 23.61 -3.53
N GLU A 64 -5.22 24.28 -3.40
CA GLU A 64 -4.29 24.50 -4.51
C GLU A 64 -3.23 23.40 -4.55
N ILE A 65 -2.76 23.07 -5.76
CA ILE A 65 -1.71 22.04 -5.94
C ILE A 65 -0.36 22.61 -5.50
N SER A 66 0.20 22.08 -4.43
CA SER A 66 1.51 22.45 -3.90
C SER A 66 2.66 21.67 -4.58
N GLY A 67 3.89 22.18 -4.42
CA GLY A 67 5.09 21.45 -4.86
C GLY A 67 5.26 20.10 -4.13
N THR A 68 4.99 20.07 -2.83
CA THR A 68 4.99 18.85 -2.01
C THR A 68 3.92 17.88 -2.47
N GLY A 69 2.70 18.38 -2.77
CA GLY A 69 1.61 17.56 -3.27
C GLY A 69 1.91 16.90 -4.61
N LYS A 70 2.60 17.60 -5.52
CA LYS A 70 3.08 17.01 -6.78
C LYS A 70 4.15 15.95 -6.55
N GLN A 71 5.09 16.21 -5.64
CA GLN A 71 6.14 15.26 -5.30
C GLN A 71 5.57 13.95 -4.73
N ILE A 72 4.61 14.03 -3.81
CA ILE A 72 3.94 12.86 -3.24
C ILE A 72 3.26 12.05 -4.34
N ALA A 73 2.43 12.70 -5.17
CA ALA A 73 1.71 12.03 -6.24
C ALA A 73 2.64 11.36 -7.26
N GLN A 74 3.77 12.01 -7.61
CA GLN A 74 4.74 11.45 -8.53
C GLN A 74 5.41 10.20 -7.96
N ILE A 75 5.85 10.22 -6.69
CA ILE A 75 6.48 9.05 -6.05
C ILE A 75 5.50 7.87 -6.01
N ILE A 76 4.25 8.12 -5.61
CA ILE A 76 3.22 7.08 -5.60
C ILE A 76 3.01 6.49 -7.01
N SER A 77 2.97 7.36 -8.03
CA SER A 77 2.82 6.92 -9.42
C SER A 77 3.99 6.04 -9.87
N ASP A 78 5.22 6.48 -9.60
CA ASP A 78 6.44 5.76 -9.99
C ASP A 78 6.52 4.39 -9.29
N ASP A 79 6.18 4.34 -8.00
CA ASP A 79 6.15 3.11 -7.22
C ASP A 79 5.15 2.11 -7.79
N LEU A 80 3.90 2.53 -7.95
CA LEU A 80 2.84 1.67 -8.46
C LEU A 80 3.13 1.19 -9.89
N GLU A 81 3.67 2.05 -10.76
CA GLU A 81 4.10 1.69 -12.11
C GLU A 81 5.23 0.66 -12.08
N SER A 82 6.21 0.84 -11.18
CA SER A 82 7.37 -0.05 -11.05
C SER A 82 6.98 -1.49 -10.70
N SER A 83 5.84 -1.69 -10.05
CA SER A 83 5.32 -3.02 -9.73
C SER A 83 4.87 -3.81 -10.97
N GLY A 84 4.60 -3.14 -12.09
CA GLY A 84 4.04 -3.74 -13.29
C GLY A 84 2.55 -4.12 -13.18
N LEU A 85 1.93 -3.94 -12.01
CA LEU A 85 0.51 -4.27 -11.77
C LEU A 85 -0.42 -3.08 -11.97
N PHE A 86 0.13 -1.86 -11.97
CA PHE A 86 -0.63 -0.63 -12.15
C PHE A 86 -0.12 0.15 -13.35
N LYS A 87 -1.03 0.94 -13.93
CA LYS A 87 -0.75 1.90 -14.99
C LYS A 87 -1.32 3.25 -14.58
N PRO A 88 -0.52 4.11 -13.93
CA PRO A 88 -0.95 5.47 -13.64
C PRO A 88 -1.30 6.22 -14.92
N VAL A 89 -2.39 6.97 -14.87
CA VAL A 89 -2.82 7.83 -15.98
C VAL A 89 -2.16 9.20 -15.83
N ASP A 90 -1.60 9.72 -16.93
CA ASP A 90 -0.99 11.04 -16.96
C ASP A 90 -1.97 12.11 -16.46
N THR A 91 -1.52 12.94 -15.51
CA THR A 91 -2.32 14.04 -14.95
C THR A 91 -2.77 15.06 -16.01
N ALA A 92 -2.05 15.16 -17.13
CA ALA A 92 -2.46 16.00 -18.27
C ALA A 92 -3.75 15.51 -18.96
N ALA A 93 -4.11 14.25 -18.78
CA ALA A 93 -5.36 13.68 -19.30
C ALA A 93 -6.56 13.92 -18.37
N PHE A 94 -6.37 14.46 -17.19
CA PHE A 94 -7.46 14.67 -16.24
C PHE A 94 -8.43 15.75 -16.73
N ILE A 95 -9.72 15.43 -16.76
CA ILE A 95 -10.79 16.30 -17.24
C ILE A 95 -11.14 17.39 -16.20
N ALA A 96 -10.90 17.09 -14.93
CA ALA A 96 -11.18 18.00 -13.82
C ALA A 96 -9.96 18.13 -12.90
N PRO A 97 -9.83 19.26 -12.17
CA PRO A 97 -8.82 19.39 -11.13
C PRO A 97 -9.08 18.38 -10.02
N PRO A 98 -8.03 18.00 -9.26
CA PRO A 98 -8.19 17.15 -8.09
C PRO A 98 -9.10 17.82 -7.06
N SER A 99 -9.89 17.00 -6.36
CA SER A 99 -10.69 17.44 -5.21
C SER A 99 -9.94 17.20 -3.91
N ALA A 100 -10.31 17.95 -2.87
CA ALA A 100 -9.82 17.66 -1.53
C ALA A 100 -10.33 16.26 -1.07
N PRO A 101 -9.60 15.54 -0.18
CA PRO A 101 -10.02 14.23 0.31
C PRO A 101 -11.42 14.20 0.94
N THR A 102 -11.84 15.34 1.53
CA THR A 102 -13.16 15.51 2.14
C THR A 102 -14.31 15.68 1.14
N VAL A 103 -14.00 15.86 -0.15
CA VAL A 103 -15.00 16.12 -1.20
C VAL A 103 -15.13 14.89 -2.09
N ARG A 104 -16.36 14.35 -2.19
CA ARG A 104 -16.65 13.25 -3.11
C ARG A 104 -16.38 13.67 -4.56
N PRO A 105 -15.52 12.94 -5.30
CA PRO A 105 -15.22 13.27 -6.69
C PRO A 105 -16.44 13.13 -7.60
N ASN A 106 -16.48 13.92 -8.68
CA ASN A 106 -17.44 13.67 -9.76
C ASN A 106 -16.88 12.57 -10.68
N PHE A 107 -17.30 11.33 -10.47
CA PHE A 107 -16.79 10.15 -11.19
C PHE A 107 -17.06 10.19 -12.70
N ALA A 108 -18.01 10.99 -13.18
CA ALA A 108 -18.23 11.19 -14.60
C ALA A 108 -17.00 11.78 -15.34
N ASN A 109 -16.11 12.46 -14.62
CA ASN A 109 -14.85 12.98 -15.15
C ASN A 109 -13.73 11.92 -15.21
N TRP A 110 -13.86 10.82 -14.49
CA TRP A 110 -12.83 9.78 -14.34
C TRP A 110 -13.15 8.50 -15.11
N THR A 111 -14.43 8.16 -15.23
CA THR A 111 -14.91 6.98 -15.99
C THR A 111 -14.41 6.95 -17.44
N PRO A 112 -14.38 8.06 -18.22
CA PRO A 112 -13.87 8.03 -19.59
C PRO A 112 -12.38 7.73 -19.71
N LEU A 113 -11.61 7.91 -18.63
CA LEU A 113 -10.17 7.58 -18.57
C LEU A 113 -9.93 6.07 -18.39
N GLY A 114 -10.98 5.29 -18.14
CA GLY A 114 -10.91 3.85 -17.93
C GLY A 114 -10.25 3.42 -16.63
N VAL A 115 -10.00 4.35 -15.70
CA VAL A 115 -9.36 4.06 -14.41
C VAL A 115 -10.29 3.27 -13.50
N LYS A 116 -9.70 2.39 -12.68
CA LYS A 116 -10.41 1.61 -11.67
C LYS A 116 -10.36 2.27 -10.31
N GLY A 117 -9.22 2.84 -9.96
CA GLY A 117 -9.00 3.57 -8.72
C GLY A 117 -8.71 5.04 -8.98
N LEU A 118 -9.09 5.89 -8.03
CA LEU A 118 -8.74 7.29 -7.96
C LEU A 118 -8.22 7.61 -6.57
N LEU A 119 -6.96 8.00 -6.48
CA LEU A 119 -6.35 8.50 -5.25
C LEU A 119 -6.41 10.03 -5.26
N VAL A 120 -7.04 10.60 -4.24
CA VAL A 120 -7.06 12.04 -3.96
C VAL A 120 -6.48 12.29 -2.57
N GLY A 121 -5.77 13.39 -2.38
CA GLY A 121 -5.16 13.68 -1.10
C GLY A 121 -4.87 15.16 -0.89
N SER A 122 -4.52 15.50 0.35
CA SER A 122 -4.01 16.80 0.75
C SER A 122 -2.68 16.66 1.50
N ALA A 123 -1.84 17.67 1.39
CA ALA A 123 -0.56 17.77 2.09
C ALA A 123 -0.42 19.20 2.64
N GLN A 124 -0.68 19.36 3.92
CA GLN A 124 -0.77 20.65 4.62
C GLN A 124 0.39 20.80 5.59
N ILE A 125 0.93 22.01 5.71
CA ILE A 125 1.98 22.28 6.71
C ILE A 125 1.28 22.53 8.04
N GLY A 126 1.43 21.58 8.97
CA GLY A 126 0.89 21.65 10.31
C GLY A 126 1.82 22.39 11.31
N GLU A 127 1.45 22.30 12.57
CA GLU A 127 2.24 22.86 13.68
C GLU A 127 3.64 22.24 13.75
N GLY A 128 4.65 23.05 14.05
CA GLY A 128 6.02 22.59 14.15
C GLY A 128 6.71 22.30 12.80
N GLY A 129 6.09 22.66 11.66
CA GLY A 129 6.68 22.48 10.34
C GLY A 129 6.60 21.05 9.81
N LYS A 130 5.83 20.18 10.43
CA LYS A 130 5.46 18.87 9.90
C LYS A 130 4.43 19.01 8.80
N THR A 131 4.41 18.08 7.88
CA THR A 131 3.37 17.97 6.86
C THR A 131 2.36 16.93 7.27
N LEU A 132 1.12 17.35 7.44
CA LEU A 132 -0.04 16.44 7.59
C LEU A 132 -0.48 16.02 6.20
N VAL A 133 -0.58 14.72 5.98
CA VAL A 133 -1.01 14.13 4.71
C VAL A 133 -2.25 13.31 4.96
N GLU A 134 -3.31 13.62 4.22
CA GLU A 134 -4.57 12.89 4.22
C GLU A 134 -4.85 12.39 2.81
N PHE A 135 -5.45 11.21 2.67
CA PHE A 135 -5.85 10.70 1.36
C PHE A 135 -7.07 9.79 1.44
N VAL A 136 -7.75 9.68 0.31
CA VAL A 136 -8.85 8.74 0.09
C VAL A 136 -8.62 8.05 -1.25
N LEU A 137 -8.71 6.73 -1.22
CA LEU A 137 -8.72 5.88 -2.40
C LEU A 137 -10.17 5.54 -2.75
N TRP A 138 -10.60 5.87 -3.96
CA TRP A 138 -11.95 5.64 -4.45
C TRP A 138 -11.98 4.53 -5.52
N ASP A 139 -12.99 3.70 -5.47
CA ASP A 139 -13.39 2.86 -6.60
C ASP A 139 -14.21 3.72 -7.60
N VAL A 140 -13.67 3.92 -8.79
CA VAL A 140 -14.32 4.76 -9.82
C VAL A 140 -15.55 4.09 -10.43
N VAL A 141 -15.63 2.75 -10.36
CA VAL A 141 -16.73 1.97 -10.94
C VAL A 141 -17.96 2.03 -10.04
N THR A 142 -17.77 1.82 -8.73
CA THR A 142 -18.85 1.87 -7.74
C THR A 142 -19.12 3.27 -7.22
N GLY A 143 -18.12 4.15 -7.28
CA GLY A 143 -18.16 5.49 -6.70
C GLY A 143 -18.09 5.49 -5.17
N GLU A 144 -17.65 4.41 -4.55
CA GLU A 144 -17.50 4.30 -3.10
C GLU A 144 -16.03 4.39 -2.69
N PRO A 145 -15.74 4.89 -1.47
CA PRO A 145 -14.38 4.88 -0.97
C PRO A 145 -13.94 3.43 -0.68
N ILE A 146 -12.76 3.04 -1.16
CA ILE A 146 -12.13 1.78 -0.80
C ILE A 146 -11.54 1.91 0.60
N ALA A 147 -10.74 2.96 0.81
CA ALA A 147 -10.10 3.22 2.08
C ALA A 147 -9.60 4.66 2.18
N SER A 148 -9.28 5.10 3.40
CA SER A 148 -8.69 6.40 3.68
C SER A 148 -7.73 6.31 4.86
N ALA A 149 -6.70 7.16 4.87
CA ALA A 149 -5.81 7.29 6.01
C ALA A 149 -5.21 8.70 6.09
N GLU A 150 -4.60 8.98 7.24
CA GLU A 150 -3.86 10.19 7.51
C GLU A 150 -2.50 9.86 8.12
N GLY A 151 -1.52 10.74 7.95
CA GLY A 151 -0.20 10.59 8.53
C GLY A 151 0.54 11.92 8.61
N GLU A 152 1.57 11.96 9.46
CA GLU A 152 2.44 13.11 9.59
C GLU A 152 3.85 12.77 9.12
N ALA A 153 4.47 13.71 8.42
CA ALA A 153 5.86 13.59 8.00
C ALA A 153 6.65 14.86 8.29
N ASP A 154 7.88 14.70 8.77
CA ASP A 154 8.86 15.78 8.74
C ASP A 154 9.22 16.08 7.26
N ARG A 155 9.84 17.23 7.01
CA ARG A 155 10.26 17.63 5.64
C ARG A 155 11.08 16.54 4.93
N ASN A 156 11.92 15.83 5.65
CA ASN A 156 12.74 14.74 5.10
C ASN A 156 11.98 13.41 5.00
N GLY A 157 10.80 13.30 5.61
CA GLY A 157 9.94 12.12 5.61
C GLY A 157 8.91 12.07 4.49
N ILE A 158 8.82 13.10 3.65
CA ILE A 158 7.80 13.19 2.58
C ILE A 158 7.90 12.02 1.60
N ARG A 159 9.11 11.59 1.23
CA ARG A 159 9.27 10.43 0.36
C ARG A 159 8.74 9.16 1.02
N ARG A 160 9.09 8.96 2.29
CA ARG A 160 8.68 7.78 3.04
C ARG A 160 7.16 7.68 3.16
N ILE A 161 6.47 8.79 3.46
CA ILE A 161 4.99 8.77 3.53
C ILE A 161 4.37 8.49 2.16
N ALA A 162 4.98 8.96 1.07
CA ALA A 162 4.52 8.64 -0.28
C ALA A 162 4.67 7.13 -0.60
N HIS A 163 5.80 6.51 -0.25
CA HIS A 163 5.99 5.06 -0.37
C HIS A 163 4.98 4.27 0.48
N GLN A 164 4.70 4.72 1.71
CA GLN A 164 3.67 4.09 2.57
C GLN A 164 2.27 4.20 1.98
N ILE A 165 1.94 5.32 1.33
CA ILE A 165 0.66 5.45 0.60
C ILE A 165 0.63 4.52 -0.61
N ALA A 166 1.74 4.39 -1.33
CA ALA A 166 1.83 3.42 -2.44
C ALA A 166 1.67 1.98 -1.95
N ASP A 167 2.31 1.61 -0.82
CA ASP A 167 2.13 0.30 -0.17
C ASP A 167 0.66 0.05 0.18
N PHE A 168 -0.01 1.04 0.76
CA PHE A 168 -1.41 0.96 1.11
C PHE A 168 -2.31 0.76 -0.12
N VAL A 169 -2.10 1.54 -1.19
CA VAL A 169 -2.85 1.38 -2.45
C VAL A 169 -2.59 0.01 -3.07
N TYR A 170 -1.35 -0.45 -3.03
CA TYR A 170 -0.98 -1.77 -3.54
C TYR A 170 -1.71 -2.89 -2.80
N GLU A 171 -1.73 -2.84 -1.46
CA GLU A 171 -2.38 -3.84 -0.61
C GLU A 171 -3.90 -3.87 -0.83
N GLU A 172 -4.55 -2.72 -0.93
CA GLU A 172 -6.00 -2.63 -1.16
C GLU A 172 -6.44 -3.24 -2.51
N PHE A 173 -5.60 -3.15 -3.54
CA PHE A 173 -5.91 -3.72 -4.85
C PHE A 173 -5.49 -5.16 -5.03
N THR A 174 -4.39 -5.59 -4.41
CA THR A 174 -3.79 -6.92 -4.64
C THR A 174 -4.08 -7.90 -3.52
N GLY A 175 -4.30 -7.42 -2.29
CA GLY A 175 -4.36 -8.21 -1.07
C GLY A 175 -2.98 -8.64 -0.54
N ASP A 176 -1.89 -8.28 -1.21
CA ASP A 176 -0.53 -8.55 -0.81
C ASP A 176 0.09 -7.33 -0.13
N ILE A 177 0.99 -7.56 0.84
CA ILE A 177 1.69 -6.48 1.55
C ILE A 177 2.55 -5.68 0.57
N GLY A 178 2.45 -4.35 0.62
CA GLY A 178 3.29 -3.44 -0.14
C GLY A 178 4.77 -3.52 0.26
N TYR A 179 5.66 -3.07 -0.62
CA TYR A 179 7.12 -3.16 -0.42
C TYR A 179 7.88 -1.89 -0.81
N PHE A 180 7.18 -0.79 -1.08
CA PHE A 180 7.80 0.45 -1.55
C PHE A 180 8.50 1.21 -0.42
N ASP A 181 7.97 1.20 0.84
CA ASP A 181 8.68 1.73 2.03
C ASP A 181 9.74 0.73 2.53
N THR A 182 10.59 0.25 1.62
CA THR A 182 11.70 -0.66 1.95
C THR A 182 13.04 -0.09 1.52
N ARG A 183 14.12 -0.67 2.04
CA ARG A 183 15.49 -0.28 1.70
C ARG A 183 16.29 -1.47 1.18
N VAL A 184 17.23 -1.16 0.32
CA VAL A 184 18.16 -2.14 -0.25
C VAL A 184 19.54 -1.90 0.35
N VAL A 185 20.13 -2.95 0.95
CA VAL A 185 21.53 -2.95 1.34
C VAL A 185 22.33 -3.76 0.33
N TYR A 186 23.44 -3.22 -0.12
CA TYR A 186 24.26 -3.83 -1.17
C TYR A 186 25.73 -3.46 -1.06
N VAL A 187 26.56 -4.14 -1.83
CA VAL A 187 27.97 -3.79 -1.99
C VAL A 187 28.15 -2.95 -3.23
N ALA A 188 28.46 -1.68 -3.04
CA ALA A 188 28.77 -0.77 -4.12
C ALA A 188 30.25 -0.93 -4.54
N GLU A 189 30.47 -1.20 -5.82
CA GLU A 189 31.82 -1.29 -6.39
C GLU A 189 32.17 -0.02 -7.17
N SER A 190 33.39 0.47 -7.00
CA SER A 190 33.92 1.61 -7.74
C SER A 190 35.42 1.46 -8.02
N GLY A 191 35.95 2.27 -8.94
CA GLY A 191 37.36 2.22 -9.32
C GLY A 191 37.66 1.31 -10.49
N SER A 192 38.95 1.25 -10.89
CA SER A 192 39.41 0.41 -12.01
C SER A 192 39.44 -1.08 -11.63
N GLN A 193 39.47 -1.96 -12.63
CA GLN A 193 39.52 -3.41 -12.40
C GLN A 193 40.67 -3.87 -11.49
N SER A 194 41.82 -3.14 -11.50
CA SER A 194 42.97 -3.43 -10.67
C SER A 194 42.94 -2.77 -9.29
N ARG A 195 41.99 -1.86 -9.03
CA ARG A 195 41.85 -1.11 -7.77
C ARG A 195 40.36 -0.90 -7.46
N ARG A 196 39.61 -1.99 -7.34
CA ARG A 196 38.20 -1.93 -6.97
C ARG A 196 38.05 -1.65 -5.49
N LEU A 197 37.28 -0.63 -5.18
CA LEU A 197 36.80 -0.37 -3.84
C LEU A 197 35.42 -0.96 -3.69
N LYS A 198 35.20 -1.73 -2.63
CA LYS A 198 33.89 -2.30 -2.27
C LYS A 198 33.43 -1.64 -0.98
N ARG A 199 32.25 -1.07 -1.00
CA ARG A 199 31.67 -0.38 0.15
C ARG A 199 30.29 -0.92 0.43
N LEU A 200 29.98 -1.12 1.70
CA LEU A 200 28.62 -1.34 2.14
C LEU A 200 27.83 -0.06 1.86
N ALA A 201 26.69 -0.18 1.21
CA ALA A 201 25.82 0.94 0.88
C ALA A 201 24.37 0.57 1.15
N ILE A 202 23.54 1.59 1.40
CA ILE A 202 22.11 1.49 1.58
C ILE A 202 21.42 2.55 0.73
N MET A 203 20.23 2.24 0.23
CA MET A 203 19.35 3.17 -0.48
C MET A 203 17.90 2.76 -0.28
N ASP A 204 16.96 3.64 -0.61
CA ASP A 204 15.55 3.28 -0.75
C ASP A 204 15.38 2.32 -1.96
N GLN A 205 14.31 1.59 -2.01
CA GLN A 205 14.09 0.59 -3.06
C GLN A 205 14.07 1.20 -4.48
N ASP A 206 13.72 2.47 -4.60
CA ASP A 206 13.69 3.23 -5.85
C ASP A 206 15.03 3.90 -6.23
N GLY A 207 16.09 3.62 -5.45
CA GLY A 207 17.45 4.13 -5.68
C GLY A 207 17.76 5.49 -5.05
N HIS A 208 16.79 6.13 -4.39
CA HIS A 208 17.02 7.39 -3.68
C HIS A 208 17.68 7.18 -2.31
N ASN A 209 18.09 8.28 -1.69
CA ASN A 209 18.73 8.30 -0.37
C ASN A 209 19.95 7.37 -0.24
N HIS A 210 20.68 7.20 -1.35
CA HIS A 210 21.90 6.40 -1.37
C HIS A 210 22.95 6.93 -0.38
N GLN A 211 23.48 6.04 0.45
CA GLN A 211 24.53 6.32 1.42
C GLN A 211 25.55 5.19 1.47
N TYR A 212 26.84 5.55 1.55
CA TYR A 212 27.89 4.60 1.89
C TYR A 212 27.95 4.41 3.40
N LEU A 213 27.93 3.18 3.88
CA LEU A 213 28.00 2.83 5.29
C LEU A 213 29.44 2.52 5.73
N THR A 214 30.33 2.16 4.79
CA THR A 214 31.76 1.91 5.03
C THR A 214 32.63 2.71 4.08
N SER A 215 33.89 2.95 4.50
CA SER A 215 34.86 3.75 3.72
C SER A 215 35.38 3.05 2.47
N GLY A 216 35.38 1.70 2.44
CA GLY A 216 36.00 0.87 1.40
C GLY A 216 37.50 0.58 1.68
N ALA A 217 37.97 0.82 2.92
CA ALA A 217 39.34 0.43 3.31
C ALA A 217 39.51 -1.09 3.30
N ASP A 218 38.47 -1.80 3.70
CA ASP A 218 38.43 -3.26 3.75
C ASP A 218 37.47 -3.83 2.71
N LEU A 219 37.68 -5.09 2.34
CA LEU A 219 36.78 -5.82 1.47
C LEU A 219 35.51 -6.21 2.24
N VAL A 220 34.36 -5.70 1.81
CA VAL A 220 33.04 -6.03 2.37
C VAL A 220 32.23 -6.89 1.39
N LEU A 221 31.49 -7.88 1.91
CA LEU A 221 30.71 -8.82 1.11
C LEU A 221 29.39 -9.20 1.81
N THR A 222 28.45 -9.71 1.04
CA THR A 222 27.24 -10.43 1.47
C THR A 222 26.44 -9.75 2.58
N PRO A 223 26.02 -8.48 2.44
CA PRO A 223 25.20 -7.84 3.46
C PRO A 223 23.82 -8.49 3.55
N ARG A 224 23.24 -8.48 4.77
CA ARG A 224 21.91 -8.95 5.08
C ARG A 224 21.28 -8.06 6.15
N PHE A 225 20.05 -7.61 5.93
CA PHE A 225 19.28 -7.02 7.00
C PHE A 225 18.95 -8.05 8.08
N SER A 226 18.95 -7.61 9.32
CA SER A 226 18.34 -8.35 10.41
C SER A 226 16.81 -8.39 10.22
N PRO A 227 16.15 -9.55 10.41
CA PRO A 227 14.69 -9.62 10.33
C PRO A 227 13.98 -8.94 11.53
N THR A 228 14.69 -8.68 12.62
CA THR A 228 14.10 -8.23 13.89
C THR A 228 14.70 -6.94 14.44
N ALA A 229 15.85 -6.51 13.94
CA ALA A 229 16.57 -5.34 14.42
C ALA A 229 16.97 -4.41 13.28
N ASN A 230 17.16 -3.13 13.57
CA ASN A 230 17.61 -2.14 12.58
C ASN A 230 19.14 -2.23 12.37
N GLU A 231 19.59 -3.41 11.98
CA GLU A 231 20.99 -3.82 11.85
C GLU A 231 21.24 -4.52 10.52
N ILE A 232 22.50 -4.46 10.07
CA ILE A 232 22.98 -5.15 8.88
C ILE A 232 24.15 -6.05 9.29
N ALA A 233 24.03 -7.36 9.05
CA ALA A 233 25.15 -8.28 9.15
C ALA A 233 25.90 -8.31 7.81
N TYR A 234 27.22 -8.26 7.84
CA TYR A 234 28.06 -8.35 6.63
C TYR A 234 29.41 -8.97 6.92
N LEU A 235 30.04 -9.52 5.90
CA LEU A 235 31.40 -10.04 5.98
C LEU A 235 32.37 -8.90 5.67
N ASN A 236 33.38 -8.71 6.53
CA ASN A 236 34.48 -7.78 6.34
C ASN A 236 35.82 -8.50 6.49
N TYR A 237 36.75 -8.23 5.56
CA TYR A 237 38.12 -8.72 5.58
C TYR A 237 39.04 -7.66 6.17
N PHE A 238 39.12 -7.64 7.49
CA PHE A 238 40.05 -6.75 8.19
C PHE A 238 41.40 -7.47 8.35
N ASN A 239 42.50 -6.85 7.86
CA ASN A 239 43.85 -7.46 7.81
C ASN A 239 43.87 -8.83 7.15
N ASP A 240 43.12 -9.01 6.04
CA ASP A 240 42.96 -10.25 5.28
C ASP A 240 42.28 -11.40 6.05
N GLU A 241 41.72 -11.11 7.25
CA GLU A 241 40.96 -12.08 8.04
C GLU A 241 39.46 -11.82 7.91
N PRO A 242 38.68 -12.82 7.46
CA PRO A 242 37.23 -12.68 7.33
C PRO A 242 36.54 -12.78 8.69
N ASN A 243 35.76 -11.73 9.01
CA ASN A 243 34.94 -11.69 10.21
C ASN A 243 33.52 -11.19 9.87
N ILE A 244 32.53 -11.61 10.66
CA ILE A 244 31.17 -11.11 10.55
C ILE A 244 31.03 -9.89 11.45
N TYR A 245 30.56 -8.80 10.86
CA TYR A 245 30.29 -7.54 11.54
C TYR A 245 28.80 -7.25 11.54
N LEU A 246 28.36 -6.53 12.55
CA LEU A 246 27.02 -5.93 12.63
C LEU A 246 27.17 -4.41 12.52
N PHE A 247 26.42 -3.84 11.58
CA PHE A 247 26.33 -2.40 11.42
C PHE A 247 24.98 -1.92 11.94
N GLN A 248 24.98 -1.07 12.95
CA GLN A 248 23.78 -0.45 13.50
C GLN A 248 23.39 0.77 12.68
N ILE A 249 22.26 0.70 11.98
CA ILE A 249 21.83 1.77 11.06
C ILE A 249 21.51 3.06 11.82
N ALA A 250 20.95 2.95 13.03
CA ALA A 250 20.54 4.10 13.83
C ALA A 250 21.74 4.93 14.34
N THR A 251 22.87 4.28 14.63
CA THR A 251 24.08 4.94 15.18
C THR A 251 25.16 5.17 14.14
N GLY A 252 25.08 4.50 13.00
CA GLY A 252 26.10 4.55 11.95
C GLY A 252 27.40 3.79 12.30
N GLN A 253 27.31 2.82 13.22
CA GLN A 253 28.45 2.06 13.74
C GLN A 253 28.23 0.55 13.62
#